data_f81fbd16011a547c5ee87d4bbd4cbe17
#
_entry.id   f81fbd16011a547c5ee87d4bbd4cbe17
#
_cell.length_a   1.000
_cell.length_b   1.000
_cell.length_c   1.000
_cell.angle_alpha   90.00
_cell.angle_beta   90.00
_cell.angle_gamma   90.00
#
_symmetry.space_group_name_H-M   'P 1'
#
loop_
_entity.id
_entity.type
_entity.pdbx_description
1 polymer ?
#
loop_
_entity_poly.entity_id
_entity_poly.type
_entity_poly.pdbx_seq_one_letter_code
_entity_poly.pdbx_strand_id
1 'polypeptide(L)'
;MLRNSLKGVRDSVKTKIGCLTAILLLSGCAKDPQTATNNSGSGTSRGGWLKTPPQAPVNRTGTPIAYNDYIRQAASSYGVDETLIKAIIQVESGFNPNAVSTSNAVGLMQLKPSTAGRDAYRLKGRSGQPSSRELKDPAVNIDLGTAYINILQSQQLAGINNPQTLRYATIVSYVNGAGAMLRTFSSDKRVAVNRINQMSPDEFYQHIQKKHPAPQAPRYLWKVTTAYQAMSP
;
A
#
# COMPACT_ATOMS: atom_id res chain seq x y z
N MET A 1 -42.04 10.18 51.91
CA MET A 1 -41.94 8.69 51.97
C MET A 1 -41.88 8.21 50.56
N LEU A 2 -40.93 7.54 50.27
CA LEU A 2 -40.39 6.35 49.69
C LEU A 2 -39.32 6.64 48.64
N ARG A 3 -38.09 6.29 49.04
CA ARG A 3 -36.94 5.98 48.21
C ARG A 3 -37.18 4.73 47.38
N ASN A 4 -36.58 4.66 46.17
CA ASN A 4 -35.96 3.47 45.58
C ASN A 4 -35.24 3.94 44.33
N SER A 5 -33.95 4.06 44.29
CA SER A 5 -32.85 3.12 44.16
C SER A 5 -33.04 2.08 43.04
N LEU A 6 -32.45 2.34 41.89
CA LEU A 6 -32.03 1.28 40.94
C LEU A 6 -30.61 1.53 40.50
N LYS A 7 -29.76 0.69 41.08
CA LYS A 7 -28.39 0.44 40.69
C LYS A 7 -28.33 -0.41 39.39
N GLY A 8 -27.31 -0.16 38.61
CA GLY A 8 -26.62 -1.22 37.87
C GLY A 8 -27.06 -1.41 36.44
N VAL A 9 -26.24 -1.23 35.51
CA VAL A 9 -25.37 -2.23 34.91
C VAL A 9 -24.46 -1.48 33.95
N ARG A 10 -23.19 -1.41 34.30
CA ARG A 10 -22.11 -1.04 33.39
C ARG A 10 -21.65 -2.33 32.69
N ASP A 11 -22.08 -2.57 31.50
CA ASP A 11 -21.46 -3.58 30.66
C ASP A 11 -20.35 -2.94 29.82
N SER A 12 -19.15 -3.15 30.30
CA SER A 12 -17.91 -2.79 29.66
C SER A 12 -17.67 -3.76 28.48
N VAL A 13 -18.07 -3.39 27.28
CA VAL A 13 -17.63 -4.10 26.09
C VAL A 13 -16.20 -3.65 25.79
N LYS A 14 -15.24 -4.43 26.27
CA LYS A 14 -13.82 -4.31 25.87
C LYS A 14 -13.69 -4.83 24.43
N THR A 15 -13.85 -3.95 23.48
CA THR A 15 -13.48 -4.22 22.09
C THR A 15 -11.95 -4.27 22.00
N LYS A 16 -11.40 -5.47 21.92
CA LYS A 16 -9.98 -5.69 21.64
C LYS A 16 -9.71 -5.22 20.21
N ILE A 17 -9.16 -4.04 20.06
CA ILE A 17 -8.60 -3.53 18.82
C ILE A 17 -7.29 -4.28 18.59
N GLY A 18 -7.36 -5.32 17.75
CA GLY A 18 -6.18 -6.00 17.25
C GLY A 18 -5.41 -5.09 16.29
N CYS A 19 -4.39 -4.42 16.81
CA CYS A 19 -3.44 -3.66 16.02
C CYS A 19 -2.55 -4.66 15.26
N LEU A 20 -2.88 -4.95 14.00
CA LEU A 20 -2.05 -5.78 13.13
C LEU A 20 -0.98 -4.89 12.50
N THR A 21 0.18 -4.83 13.15
CA THR A 21 1.39 -4.21 12.63
C THR A 21 1.98 -5.07 11.52
N ALA A 22 1.86 -4.62 10.28
CA ALA A 22 2.65 -5.14 9.18
C ALA A 22 4.07 -4.54 9.26
N ILE A 23 5.00 -5.28 9.86
CA ILE A 23 6.42 -4.90 9.92
C ILE A 23 7.07 -5.39 8.62
N LEU A 24 7.34 -4.49 7.69
CA LEU A 24 8.26 -4.72 6.58
C LEU A 24 9.69 -4.48 7.09
N LEU A 25 10.36 -5.54 7.52
CA LEU A 25 11.80 -5.53 7.77
C LEU A 25 12.51 -5.84 6.44
N LEU A 26 12.90 -4.79 5.71
CA LEU A 26 13.94 -4.89 4.70
C LEU A 26 15.27 -4.58 5.39
N SER A 27 15.96 -5.63 5.86
CA SER A 27 17.36 -5.54 6.29
C SER A 27 18.24 -5.41 5.05
N GLY A 28 18.62 -4.19 4.71
CA GLY A 28 19.70 -3.91 3.79
C GLY A 28 21.01 -3.90 4.56
N CYS A 29 21.84 -4.94 4.45
CA CYS A 29 23.23 -4.91 4.90
C CYS A 29 24.03 -4.06 3.91
N ALA A 30 24.45 -2.89 4.35
CA ALA A 30 25.57 -2.18 3.74
C ALA A 30 26.88 -2.90 4.14
N LYS A 31 27.66 -3.35 3.17
CA LYS A 31 29.07 -3.74 3.37
C LYS A 31 29.94 -2.67 2.74
N ASP A 32 30.88 -2.17 3.55
CA ASP A 32 31.93 -1.25 3.17
C ASP A 32 32.93 -1.88 2.17
N PRO A 33 33.60 -1.07 1.33
CA PRO A 33 34.57 -1.57 0.35
C PRO A 33 35.92 -1.78 1.02
N GLN A 34 36.44 -2.99 1.04
CA GLN A 34 37.83 -3.26 1.33
C GLN A 34 38.63 -3.57 0.06
N THR A 35 39.62 -2.77 -0.11
CA THR A 35 40.89 -2.83 -0.85
C THR A 35 41.24 -4.14 -1.59
N ALA A 36 41.56 -3.94 -2.86
CA ALA A 36 42.18 -4.95 -3.74
C ALA A 36 43.64 -5.22 -3.36
N THR A 37 43.97 -6.49 -3.23
CA THR A 37 45.38 -6.97 -3.42
C THR A 37 45.35 -8.10 -4.45
N ASN A 38 46.09 -7.87 -5.51
CA ASN A 38 46.38 -8.85 -6.56
C ASN A 38 47.10 -10.07 -5.97
N ASN A 39 46.65 -11.27 -6.31
CA ASN A 39 47.53 -12.41 -6.37
C ASN A 39 47.10 -13.39 -7.48
N SER A 40 48.05 -13.66 -8.37
CA SER A 40 47.93 -14.59 -9.49
C SER A 40 47.94 -16.03 -8.97
N GLY A 41 46.93 -16.82 -9.34
CA GLY A 41 46.94 -18.25 -9.03
C GLY A 41 45.98 -18.98 -9.98
N SER A 42 46.54 -19.75 -10.91
CA SER A 42 45.81 -20.66 -11.80
C SER A 42 45.14 -21.76 -11.00
N GLY A 43 43.80 -21.85 -11.09
CA GLY A 43 43.02 -22.92 -10.48
C GLY A 43 41.70 -23.09 -11.22
N THR A 44 41.60 -24.18 -11.98
CA THR A 44 40.34 -24.67 -12.58
C THR A 44 39.32 -24.94 -11.48
N SER A 45 38.30 -24.09 -11.37
CA SER A 45 37.12 -24.39 -10.54
C SER A 45 35.84 -24.33 -11.37
N ARG A 46 35.14 -25.44 -11.37
CA ARG A 46 33.77 -25.57 -11.88
C ARG A 46 32.84 -24.70 -11.01
N GLY A 47 32.67 -23.43 -11.37
CA GLY A 47 31.71 -22.52 -10.80
C GLY A 47 30.38 -22.68 -11.52
N GLY A 48 29.40 -23.29 -10.87
CA GLY A 48 28.02 -23.28 -11.31
C GLY A 48 27.50 -21.83 -11.32
N TRP A 49 27.24 -21.31 -12.51
CA TRP A 49 26.58 -20.02 -12.71
C TRP A 49 25.16 -20.10 -12.20
N LEU A 50 24.87 -19.49 -11.06
CA LEU A 50 23.51 -19.12 -10.72
C LEU A 50 23.07 -18.11 -11.78
N LYS A 51 22.41 -18.61 -12.83
CA LYS A 51 21.77 -17.78 -13.84
C LYS A 51 20.68 -16.98 -13.14
N THR A 52 20.91 -15.70 -12.92
CA THR A 52 19.84 -14.74 -12.59
C THR A 52 18.77 -14.91 -13.66
N PRO A 53 17.51 -15.15 -13.30
CA PRO A 53 16.45 -15.24 -14.28
C PRO A 53 16.48 -14.00 -15.18
N PRO A 54 16.25 -14.14 -16.51
CA PRO A 54 16.18 -12.99 -17.38
C PRO A 54 15.16 -12.00 -16.83
N GLN A 55 15.58 -10.79 -16.54
CA GLN A 55 14.67 -9.72 -16.15
C GLN A 55 13.80 -9.38 -17.37
N ALA A 56 12.49 -9.27 -17.16
CA ALA A 56 11.59 -8.84 -18.21
C ALA A 56 12.00 -7.45 -18.72
N PRO A 57 11.88 -7.18 -20.05
CA PRO A 57 12.19 -5.87 -20.59
C PRO A 57 11.35 -4.80 -19.88
N VAL A 58 12.00 -3.69 -19.50
CA VAL A 58 11.36 -2.57 -18.78
C VAL A 58 11.26 -1.35 -19.69
N ASN A 59 10.27 -0.50 -19.45
CA ASN A 59 10.15 0.80 -20.08
C ASN A 59 11.10 1.82 -19.43
N ARG A 60 11.09 3.10 -19.90
CA ARG A 60 11.92 4.18 -19.36
C ARG A 60 11.71 4.45 -17.87
N THR A 61 10.57 4.07 -17.30
CA THR A 61 10.22 4.22 -15.89
C THR A 61 10.51 2.98 -15.05
N GLY A 62 11.21 1.98 -15.63
CA GLY A 62 11.54 0.73 -14.95
C GLY A 62 10.38 -0.25 -14.80
N THR A 63 9.20 0.06 -15.36
CA THR A 63 8.04 -0.84 -15.35
C THR A 63 8.25 -1.97 -16.36
N PRO A 64 8.09 -3.25 -15.98
CA PRO A 64 8.08 -4.33 -16.96
C PRO A 64 6.99 -4.12 -18.00
N ILE A 65 7.37 -4.17 -19.28
CA ILE A 65 6.46 -3.90 -20.42
C ILE A 65 5.22 -4.79 -20.34
N ALA A 66 5.41 -6.04 -19.90
CA ALA A 66 4.32 -7.01 -19.74
C ALA A 66 3.17 -6.56 -18.83
N TYR A 67 3.39 -5.59 -17.91
CA TYR A 67 2.34 -5.12 -16.98
C TYR A 67 1.66 -3.83 -17.42
N ASN A 68 2.21 -3.12 -18.41
CA ASN A 68 1.68 -1.82 -18.82
C ASN A 68 0.22 -1.91 -19.29
N ASP A 69 -0.13 -2.96 -20.04
CA ASP A 69 -1.49 -3.11 -20.56
C ASP A 69 -2.49 -3.44 -19.45
N TYR A 70 -2.12 -4.28 -18.49
CA TYR A 70 -2.96 -4.55 -17.32
C TYR A 70 -3.18 -3.30 -16.47
N ILE A 71 -2.11 -2.51 -16.26
CA ILE A 71 -2.19 -1.27 -15.50
C ILE A 71 -3.08 -0.25 -16.20
N ARG A 72 -2.89 -0.05 -17.51
CA ARG A 72 -3.70 0.88 -18.32
C ARG A 72 -5.17 0.48 -18.33
N GLN A 73 -5.46 -0.81 -18.52
CA GLN A 73 -6.82 -1.33 -18.50
C GLN A 73 -7.49 -1.12 -17.14
N ALA A 74 -6.80 -1.45 -16.04
CA ALA A 74 -7.31 -1.25 -14.70
C ALA A 74 -7.50 0.24 -14.37
N ALA A 75 -6.52 1.10 -14.72
CA ALA A 75 -6.61 2.54 -14.55
C ALA A 75 -7.86 3.11 -15.22
N SER A 76 -8.08 2.75 -16.50
CA SER A 76 -9.27 3.16 -17.26
C SER A 76 -10.58 2.62 -16.65
N SER A 77 -10.60 1.35 -16.26
CA SER A 77 -11.81 0.68 -15.74
C SER A 77 -12.29 1.27 -14.41
N TYR A 78 -11.37 1.72 -13.57
CA TYR A 78 -11.68 2.22 -12.22
C TYR A 78 -11.50 3.74 -12.06
N GLY A 79 -11.07 4.45 -13.10
CA GLY A 79 -10.80 5.89 -13.02
C GLY A 79 -9.65 6.25 -12.06
N VAL A 80 -8.64 5.40 -11.96
CA VAL A 80 -7.48 5.57 -11.10
C VAL A 80 -6.27 6.02 -11.91
N ASP A 81 -5.49 6.94 -11.36
CA ASP A 81 -4.24 7.42 -11.98
C ASP A 81 -3.25 6.27 -12.21
N GLU A 82 -2.86 6.06 -13.48
CA GLU A 82 -1.94 5.02 -13.91
C GLU A 82 -0.57 5.13 -13.21
N THR A 83 -0.07 6.36 -13.05
CA THR A 83 1.21 6.61 -12.37
C THR A 83 1.14 6.23 -10.89
N LEU A 84 0.00 6.46 -10.23
CA LEU A 84 -0.21 6.03 -8.85
C LEU A 84 -0.18 4.51 -8.72
N ILE A 85 -0.81 3.78 -9.64
CA ILE A 85 -0.78 2.30 -9.63
C ILE A 85 0.65 1.82 -9.77
N LYS A 86 1.41 2.33 -10.74
CA LYS A 86 2.83 1.98 -10.95
C LYS A 86 3.69 2.27 -9.72
N ALA A 87 3.51 3.44 -9.11
CA ALA A 87 4.26 3.85 -7.92
C ALA A 87 3.99 2.92 -6.71
N ILE A 88 2.73 2.51 -6.53
CA ILE A 88 2.36 1.55 -5.48
C ILE A 88 3.01 0.19 -5.77
N ILE A 89 2.91 -0.36 -6.99
CA ILE A 89 3.53 -1.64 -7.36
C ILE A 89 5.05 -1.60 -7.12
N GLN A 90 5.71 -0.52 -7.50
CA GLN A 90 7.15 -0.35 -7.29
C GLN A 90 7.51 -0.42 -5.80
N VAL A 91 6.75 0.24 -4.94
CA VAL A 91 7.03 0.29 -3.50
C VAL A 91 6.66 -1.00 -2.79
N GLU A 92 5.57 -1.66 -3.21
CA GLU A 92 5.05 -2.87 -2.58
C GLU A 92 5.86 -4.13 -2.90
N SER A 93 6.28 -4.29 -4.14
CA SER A 93 6.90 -5.54 -4.60
C SER A 93 8.12 -5.37 -5.49
N GLY A 94 8.43 -4.14 -5.94
CA GLY A 94 9.41 -3.92 -6.99
C GLY A 94 9.06 -4.66 -8.29
N PHE A 95 7.77 -4.76 -8.60
CA PHE A 95 7.22 -5.51 -9.73
C PHE A 95 7.40 -7.04 -9.66
N ASN A 96 7.57 -7.60 -8.46
CA ASN A 96 7.62 -9.06 -8.26
C ASN A 96 6.22 -9.64 -8.04
N PRO A 97 5.66 -10.41 -8.99
CA PRO A 97 4.32 -10.97 -8.86
C PRO A 97 4.24 -12.11 -7.81
N ASN A 98 5.37 -12.69 -7.45
CA ASN A 98 5.45 -13.78 -6.49
C ASN A 98 5.74 -13.32 -5.06
N ALA A 99 5.84 -12.01 -4.83
CA ALA A 99 6.11 -11.47 -3.50
C ALA A 99 5.03 -11.87 -2.50
N VAL A 100 5.46 -12.34 -1.33
CA VAL A 100 4.57 -12.66 -0.19
C VAL A 100 5.20 -12.10 1.07
N SER A 101 4.47 -11.24 1.77
CA SER A 101 4.95 -10.66 3.03
C SER A 101 4.69 -11.60 4.22
N THR A 102 5.36 -11.34 5.33
CA THR A 102 5.14 -12.04 6.60
C THR A 102 3.71 -11.87 7.14
N SER A 103 3.00 -10.83 6.68
CA SER A 103 1.60 -10.57 7.04
C SER A 103 0.60 -11.10 6.01
N ASN A 104 1.02 -12.01 5.12
CA ASN A 104 0.22 -12.63 4.06
C ASN A 104 -0.34 -11.63 3.02
N ALA A 105 0.37 -10.54 2.76
CA ALA A 105 0.11 -9.72 1.58
C ALA A 105 0.80 -10.34 0.36
N VAL A 106 0.13 -10.35 -0.80
CA VAL A 106 0.53 -11.18 -1.96
C VAL A 106 0.57 -10.35 -3.24
N GLY A 107 1.59 -10.62 -4.04
CA GLY A 107 1.70 -10.20 -5.43
C GLY A 107 2.15 -8.76 -5.64
N LEU A 108 1.96 -8.25 -6.83
CA LEU A 108 2.47 -6.95 -7.30
C LEU A 108 2.08 -5.78 -6.38
N MET A 109 0.83 -5.73 -5.96
CA MET A 109 0.27 -4.67 -5.12
C MET A 109 0.12 -5.07 -3.64
N GLN A 110 0.73 -6.20 -3.24
CA GLN A 110 0.74 -6.70 -1.85
C GLN A 110 -0.66 -6.70 -1.20
N LEU A 111 -1.62 -7.31 -1.89
CA LEU A 111 -2.99 -7.39 -1.39
C LEU A 111 -3.13 -8.45 -0.30
N LYS A 112 -3.75 -8.09 0.81
CA LYS A 112 -4.19 -9.06 1.83
C LYS A 112 -5.53 -9.66 1.40
N PRO A 113 -5.62 -11.00 1.23
CA PRO A 113 -6.86 -11.64 0.80
C PRO A 113 -8.07 -11.26 1.66
N SER A 114 -7.90 -11.28 2.99
CA SER A 114 -8.97 -11.10 3.97
C SER A 114 -9.42 -9.66 4.21
N THR A 115 -8.76 -8.67 3.63
CA THR A 115 -9.12 -7.24 3.75
C THR A 115 -9.29 -6.61 2.37
N ALA A 116 -8.23 -5.99 1.82
CA ALA A 116 -8.27 -5.34 0.51
C ALA A 116 -8.79 -6.27 -0.61
N GLY A 117 -8.36 -7.53 -0.62
CA GLY A 117 -8.83 -8.53 -1.58
C GLY A 117 -10.32 -8.80 -1.47
N ARG A 118 -10.84 -8.95 -0.24
CA ARG A 118 -12.28 -9.16 0.01
C ARG A 118 -13.10 -7.93 -0.39
N ASP A 119 -12.61 -6.74 -0.09
CA ASP A 119 -13.32 -5.51 -0.43
C ASP A 119 -13.38 -5.32 -1.95
N ALA A 120 -12.28 -5.59 -2.67
CA ALA A 120 -12.24 -5.59 -4.12
C ALA A 120 -13.18 -6.67 -4.73
N TYR A 121 -13.24 -7.87 -4.15
CA TYR A 121 -14.17 -8.91 -4.55
C TYR A 121 -15.62 -8.43 -4.43
N ARG A 122 -15.97 -7.81 -3.29
CA ARG A 122 -17.30 -7.27 -3.06
C ARG A 122 -17.68 -6.19 -4.08
N LEU A 123 -16.76 -5.29 -4.42
CA LEU A 123 -16.97 -4.29 -5.47
C LEU A 123 -17.29 -4.96 -6.83
N LYS A 124 -16.66 -6.10 -7.11
CA LYS A 124 -16.88 -6.88 -8.33
C LYS A 124 -18.08 -7.85 -8.25
N GLY A 125 -18.94 -7.76 -7.23
CA GLY A 125 -20.08 -8.66 -7.03
C GLY A 125 -19.68 -10.10 -6.66
N ARG A 126 -18.43 -10.35 -6.27
CA ARG A 126 -17.93 -11.67 -5.86
C ARG A 126 -18.01 -11.84 -4.35
N SER A 127 -18.41 -13.02 -3.88
CA SER A 127 -18.36 -13.40 -2.47
C SER A 127 -16.99 -13.95 -2.06
N GLY A 128 -16.71 -13.96 -0.75
CA GLY A 128 -15.48 -14.50 -0.20
C GLY A 128 -14.27 -13.58 -0.37
N GLN A 129 -13.13 -14.16 -0.68
CA GLN A 129 -11.84 -13.46 -0.85
C GLN A 129 -10.96 -14.18 -1.89
N PRO A 130 -10.05 -13.48 -2.58
CA PRO A 130 -9.11 -14.14 -3.50
C PRO A 130 -8.17 -15.08 -2.75
N SER A 131 -7.80 -16.15 -3.41
CA SER A 131 -6.73 -17.04 -2.96
C SER A 131 -5.35 -16.41 -3.18
N SER A 132 -4.33 -16.87 -2.43
CA SER A 132 -2.95 -16.47 -2.68
C SER A 132 -2.47 -16.86 -4.09
N ARG A 133 -3.01 -17.93 -4.66
CA ARG A 133 -2.69 -18.35 -6.04
C ARG A 133 -3.21 -17.34 -7.06
N GLU A 134 -4.46 -16.91 -6.92
CA GLU A 134 -5.05 -15.86 -7.77
C GLU A 134 -4.29 -14.54 -7.65
N LEU A 135 -3.88 -14.15 -6.44
CA LEU A 135 -3.13 -12.90 -6.20
C LEU A 135 -1.69 -12.94 -6.73
N LYS A 136 -1.15 -14.09 -7.13
CA LYS A 136 0.13 -14.17 -7.85
C LYS A 136 -0.01 -13.96 -9.36
N ASP A 137 -1.23 -14.03 -9.89
CA ASP A 137 -1.50 -13.65 -11.27
C ASP A 137 -1.41 -12.12 -11.42
N PRO A 138 -0.53 -11.59 -12.30
CA PRO A 138 -0.33 -10.15 -12.45
C PRO A 138 -1.60 -9.39 -12.83
N ALA A 139 -2.39 -9.93 -13.77
CA ALA A 139 -3.60 -9.28 -14.26
C ALA A 139 -4.66 -9.20 -13.14
N VAL A 140 -4.85 -10.29 -12.41
CA VAL A 140 -5.78 -10.36 -11.27
C VAL A 140 -5.34 -9.44 -10.14
N ASN A 141 -4.05 -9.42 -9.82
CA ASN A 141 -3.52 -8.60 -8.72
C ASN A 141 -3.66 -7.10 -9.01
N ILE A 142 -3.31 -6.67 -10.21
CA ILE A 142 -3.44 -5.27 -10.65
C ILE A 142 -4.91 -4.85 -10.69
N ASP A 143 -5.79 -5.67 -11.24
CA ASP A 143 -7.23 -5.40 -11.29
C ASP A 143 -7.82 -5.22 -9.88
N LEU A 144 -7.59 -6.17 -8.98
CA LEU A 144 -8.11 -6.10 -7.61
C LEU A 144 -7.47 -4.98 -6.78
N GLY A 145 -6.18 -4.73 -6.96
CA GLY A 145 -5.48 -3.64 -6.27
C GLY A 145 -5.98 -2.28 -6.71
N THR A 146 -6.22 -2.10 -8.00
CA THR A 146 -6.79 -0.86 -8.54
C THR A 146 -8.24 -0.69 -8.13
N ALA A 147 -9.04 -1.76 -8.11
CA ALA A 147 -10.38 -1.75 -7.54
C ALA A 147 -10.38 -1.30 -6.06
N TYR A 148 -9.42 -1.75 -5.27
CA TYR A 148 -9.29 -1.31 -3.88
C TYR A 148 -8.89 0.18 -3.78
N ILE A 149 -8.01 0.69 -4.64
CA ILE A 149 -7.70 2.12 -4.70
C ILE A 149 -8.97 2.92 -5.03
N ASN A 150 -9.79 2.46 -5.98
CA ASN A 150 -11.07 3.10 -6.29
C ASN A 150 -12.00 3.13 -5.06
N ILE A 151 -12.14 2.03 -4.30
CA ILE A 151 -12.92 1.99 -3.05
C ILE A 151 -12.43 3.05 -2.07
N LEU A 152 -11.11 3.17 -1.91
CA LEU A 152 -10.54 4.20 -1.03
C LEU A 152 -10.97 5.60 -1.48
N GLN A 153 -10.80 5.94 -2.76
CA GLN A 153 -11.03 7.27 -3.29
C GLN A 153 -12.53 7.62 -3.34
N SER A 154 -13.35 6.72 -3.91
CA SER A 154 -14.75 7.01 -4.22
C SER A 154 -15.71 6.82 -3.04
N GLN A 155 -15.33 5.99 -2.05
CA GLN A 155 -16.21 5.64 -0.93
C GLN A 155 -15.64 6.06 0.43
N GLN A 156 -14.41 5.64 0.74
CA GLN A 156 -13.85 5.83 2.08
C GLN A 156 -13.32 7.25 2.31
N LEU A 157 -12.76 7.88 1.27
CA LEU A 157 -12.21 9.24 1.27
C LEU A 157 -13.07 10.23 0.48
N ALA A 158 -14.29 9.83 0.12
CA ALA A 158 -15.23 10.69 -0.59
C ALA A 158 -15.41 12.03 0.13
N GLY A 159 -15.38 13.13 -0.66
CA GLY A 159 -15.50 14.49 -0.16
C GLY A 159 -14.15 15.22 0.02
N ILE A 160 -13.00 14.56 -0.14
CA ILE A 160 -11.71 15.26 -0.25
C ILE A 160 -11.61 15.86 -1.66
N ASN A 161 -11.57 17.20 -1.76
CA ASN A 161 -11.76 17.92 -3.01
C ASN A 161 -10.46 18.14 -3.80
N ASN A 162 -9.34 18.34 -3.12
CA ASN A 162 -8.07 18.57 -3.79
C ASN A 162 -7.48 17.23 -4.30
N PRO A 163 -7.17 17.10 -5.62
CA PRO A 163 -6.69 15.84 -6.20
C PRO A 163 -5.37 15.35 -5.60
N GLN A 164 -4.44 16.25 -5.31
CA GLN A 164 -3.15 15.91 -4.70
C GLN A 164 -3.32 15.45 -3.25
N THR A 165 -4.17 16.13 -2.49
CA THR A 165 -4.52 15.72 -1.11
C THR A 165 -5.22 14.36 -1.12
N LEU A 166 -6.16 14.12 -2.05
CA LEU A 166 -6.81 12.83 -2.20
C LEU A 166 -5.80 11.72 -2.52
N ARG A 167 -4.84 11.97 -3.40
CA ARG A 167 -3.76 11.03 -3.71
C ARG A 167 -2.94 10.71 -2.45
N TYR A 168 -2.51 11.70 -1.68
CA TYR A 168 -1.78 11.48 -0.43
C TYR A 168 -2.60 10.69 0.59
N ALA A 169 -3.86 11.06 0.77
CA ALA A 169 -4.80 10.36 1.65
C ALA A 169 -5.01 8.90 1.21
N THR A 170 -5.09 8.65 -0.11
CA THR A 170 -5.18 7.31 -0.69
C THR A 170 -3.95 6.48 -0.37
N ILE A 171 -2.75 7.02 -0.57
CA ILE A 171 -1.48 6.35 -0.27
C ILE A 171 -1.42 5.93 1.20
N VAL A 172 -1.70 6.85 2.12
CA VAL A 172 -1.70 6.56 3.57
C VAL A 172 -2.76 5.51 3.93
N SER A 173 -3.94 5.63 3.34
CA SER A 173 -5.05 4.72 3.59
C SER A 173 -4.81 3.32 3.05
N TYR A 174 -4.04 3.19 1.98
CA TYR A 174 -3.68 1.90 1.39
C TYR A 174 -2.93 1.01 2.39
N VAL A 175 -1.97 1.56 3.10
CA VAL A 175 -1.15 0.81 4.06
C VAL A 175 -1.77 0.70 5.46
N ASN A 176 -2.55 1.67 5.90
CA ASN A 176 -3.07 1.74 7.28
C ASN A 176 -4.60 1.76 7.39
N GLY A 177 -5.31 1.82 6.26
CA GLY A 177 -6.75 1.98 6.19
C GLY A 177 -7.23 3.42 6.40
N ALA A 178 -8.27 3.81 5.67
CA ALA A 178 -8.81 5.17 5.67
C ALA A 178 -9.28 5.62 7.06
N GLY A 179 -9.87 4.72 7.85
CA GLY A 179 -10.32 5.06 9.20
C GLY A 179 -9.18 5.49 10.14
N ALA A 180 -8.01 4.85 10.05
CA ALA A 180 -6.84 5.24 10.85
C ALA A 180 -6.31 6.61 10.41
N MET A 181 -6.22 6.85 9.12
CA MET A 181 -5.78 8.12 8.55
C MET A 181 -6.74 9.26 8.93
N LEU A 182 -8.05 9.10 8.73
CA LEU A 182 -9.05 10.12 9.06
C LEU A 182 -9.06 10.48 10.54
N ARG A 183 -8.85 9.50 11.44
CA ARG A 183 -8.78 9.75 12.90
C ARG A 183 -7.62 10.63 13.33
N THR A 184 -6.61 10.83 12.51
CA THR A 184 -5.55 11.82 12.82
C THR A 184 -6.08 13.26 12.75
N PHE A 185 -7.21 13.48 12.09
CA PHE A 185 -7.89 14.78 11.98
C PHE A 185 -9.11 14.89 12.90
N SER A 186 -9.93 13.84 12.97
CA SER A 186 -11.11 13.78 13.85
C SER A 186 -11.63 12.34 13.95
N SER A 187 -12.31 12.02 15.05
CA SER A 187 -13.09 10.77 15.18
C SER A 187 -14.34 10.74 14.31
N ASP A 188 -14.91 11.91 13.99
CA ASP A 188 -16.02 12.06 13.05
C ASP A 188 -15.48 12.23 11.63
N LYS A 189 -15.94 11.39 10.70
CA LYS A 189 -15.49 11.39 9.29
C LYS A 189 -15.77 12.72 8.59
N ARG A 190 -16.95 13.32 8.78
CA ARG A 190 -17.31 14.59 8.11
C ARG A 190 -16.42 15.72 8.59
N VAL A 191 -16.20 15.79 9.90
CA VAL A 191 -15.30 16.77 10.51
C VAL A 191 -13.85 16.55 10.02
N ALA A 192 -13.40 15.31 9.94
CA ALA A 192 -12.07 14.99 9.39
C ALA A 192 -11.91 15.47 7.95
N VAL A 193 -12.87 15.15 7.07
CA VAL A 193 -12.85 15.58 5.66
C VAL A 193 -12.90 17.11 5.53
N ASN A 194 -13.74 17.79 6.32
CA ASN A 194 -13.78 19.26 6.32
C ASN A 194 -12.45 19.88 6.73
N ARG A 195 -11.79 19.35 7.77
CA ARG A 195 -10.46 19.82 8.19
C ARG A 195 -9.42 19.58 7.11
N ILE A 196 -9.45 18.41 6.46
CA ILE A 196 -8.56 18.08 5.34
C ILE A 196 -8.74 19.07 4.19
N ASN A 197 -9.99 19.41 3.84
CA ASN A 197 -10.28 20.35 2.74
C ASN A 197 -9.88 21.81 3.04
N GLN A 198 -9.62 22.16 4.30
CA GLN A 198 -9.09 23.45 4.69
C GLN A 198 -7.56 23.53 4.62
N MET A 199 -6.89 22.40 4.34
CA MET A 199 -5.43 22.32 4.24
C MET A 199 -4.98 22.34 2.78
N SER A 200 -3.83 22.97 2.54
CA SER A 200 -3.07 22.72 1.32
C SER A 200 -2.53 21.28 1.29
N PRO A 201 -2.16 20.74 0.12
CA PRO A 201 -1.53 19.43 0.04
C PRO A 201 -0.28 19.31 0.91
N ASP A 202 0.52 20.36 1.02
CA ASP A 202 1.74 20.36 1.83
C ASP A 202 1.43 20.33 3.33
N GLU A 203 0.43 21.08 3.79
CA GLU A 203 -0.04 21.03 5.18
C GLU A 203 -0.57 19.65 5.54
N PHE A 204 -1.34 19.02 4.65
CA PHE A 204 -1.78 17.63 4.81
C PHE A 204 -0.60 16.67 4.91
N TYR A 205 0.38 16.78 3.98
CA TYR A 205 1.58 15.96 4.01
C TYR A 205 2.33 16.10 5.33
N GLN A 206 2.58 17.32 5.79
CA GLN A 206 3.24 17.61 7.06
C GLN A 206 2.44 17.11 8.27
N HIS A 207 1.12 17.18 8.23
CA HIS A 207 0.27 16.64 9.28
C HIS A 207 0.45 15.12 9.40
N ILE A 208 0.44 14.39 8.30
CA ILE A 208 0.68 12.94 8.32
C ILE A 208 2.08 12.62 8.84
N GLN A 209 3.12 13.36 8.40
CA GLN A 209 4.49 13.16 8.88
C GLN A 209 4.62 13.31 10.41
N LYS A 210 3.88 14.24 11.00
CA LYS A 210 4.02 14.60 12.41
C LYS A 210 3.00 13.92 13.34
N LYS A 211 1.81 13.59 12.85
CA LYS A 211 0.66 13.22 13.69
C LYS A 211 0.16 11.80 13.49
N HIS A 212 0.56 11.09 12.41
CA HIS A 212 0.09 9.72 12.20
C HIS A 212 0.73 8.78 13.24
N PRO A 213 -0.07 8.00 14.02
CA PRO A 213 0.45 7.19 15.12
C PRO A 213 1.26 5.97 14.67
N ALA A 214 1.05 5.49 13.44
CA ALA A 214 1.75 4.35 12.88
C ALA A 214 2.98 4.83 12.09
N PRO A 215 4.23 4.50 12.53
CA PRO A 215 5.46 5.04 11.93
C PRO A 215 5.66 4.67 10.45
N GLN A 216 5.04 3.58 10.00
CA GLN A 216 5.11 3.15 8.60
C GLN A 216 4.34 4.07 7.66
N ALA A 217 3.28 4.75 8.11
CA ALA A 217 2.44 5.59 7.25
C ALA A 217 3.20 6.79 6.67
N PRO A 218 3.92 7.62 7.45
CA PRO A 218 4.75 8.69 6.91
C PRO A 218 5.82 8.19 5.93
N ARG A 219 6.49 7.09 6.29
CA ARG A 219 7.52 6.48 5.42
C ARG A 219 6.93 5.97 4.11
N TYR A 220 5.77 5.35 4.16
CA TYR A 220 5.09 4.84 2.98
C TYR A 220 4.63 5.98 2.07
N LEU A 221 4.03 7.03 2.64
CA LEU A 221 3.65 8.24 1.91
C LEU A 221 4.85 8.83 1.17
N TRP A 222 6.00 8.98 1.85
CA TRP A 222 7.21 9.47 1.23
C TRP A 222 7.69 8.58 0.07
N LYS A 223 7.78 7.25 0.28
CA LYS A 223 8.25 6.31 -0.74
C LYS A 223 7.38 6.34 -2.01
N VAL A 224 6.06 6.25 -1.84
CA VAL A 224 5.14 6.22 -2.99
C VAL A 224 5.11 7.58 -3.68
N THR A 225 5.16 8.69 -2.95
CA THR A 225 5.22 10.03 -3.56
C THR A 225 6.52 10.22 -4.37
N THR A 226 7.66 9.77 -3.84
CA THR A 226 8.94 9.81 -4.57
C THR A 226 8.90 8.95 -5.84
N ALA A 227 8.37 7.73 -5.75
CA ALA A 227 8.20 6.86 -6.92
C ALA A 227 7.23 7.47 -7.95
N TYR A 228 6.13 8.05 -7.49
CA TYR A 228 5.16 8.74 -8.33
C TYR A 228 5.82 9.89 -9.12
N GLN A 229 6.57 10.75 -8.45
CA GLN A 229 7.28 11.87 -9.08
C GLN A 229 8.31 11.41 -10.11
N ALA A 230 9.06 10.34 -9.80
CA ALA A 230 10.04 9.76 -10.72
C ALA A 230 9.41 9.12 -11.98
N MET A 231 8.14 8.74 -11.93
CA MET A 231 7.40 8.10 -13.03
C MET A 231 6.47 9.08 -13.76
N SER A 232 6.26 10.26 -13.20
CA SER A 232 5.48 11.32 -13.86
C SER A 232 6.27 11.90 -15.05
N PRO A 233 5.60 12.22 -16.17
CA PRO A 233 6.23 12.76 -17.37
C PRO A 233 6.85 14.14 -17.13
#